data_6e5628aa3022be3cdd5095ba50e2218c
#
_entry.id   6e5628aa3022be3cdd5095ba50e2218c
#
_cell.length_a   1.000
_cell.length_b   1.000
_cell.length_c   1.000
_cell.angle_alpha   90.00
_cell.angle_beta   90.00
_cell.angle_gamma   90.00
#
_symmetry.space_group_name_H-M   'P 1'
#
loop_
_entity.id
_entity.type
_entity.pdbx_description
1 polymer ?
#
loop_
_entity_poly.entity_id
_entity_poly.type
_entity_poly.pdbx_seq_one_letter_code
_entity_poly.pdbx_strand_id
1 'polypeptide(L)'
;MLTDEYVKRVYAQVEKRDGDQPEFLQAVREVFESLEPVVEKHPEYEKAGVCPADLATGAVIITGETSRKRNAESVVRAIADVAGEFVVATAGADLESVLAGKGAGAADLSQKTGKRVVNLDIGGGTTNICVFEDGNMVDTACLDIGGRLIRVKDGRVIYMAPKLQWLCGRLEIDLAEGGTAEPEKLRRLTAAMAELLAEAVHLAPEAAELSYMQTNHLLADGTPPDIVMFSGGVAACFGEEENLFRYGDIGILLAQAIRKNEAFRRAAVTDARETMRATVIGAGNYSMNISGSTIEYTTKPFPLKNIPVVKLLLEREEEIEKLPENMHRALQLYREDQEKDRQVALAMKGLKCPTFAQVQRIAELIADQYVRECGMGRHLILVLEEDIGKAIGQALHHRLKEKCSVICIDGISCGSGDFIDLGEPVASGNVIPVIVKTLIFNG
;
A
#
# COMPACT_ATOMS: atom_id res chain seq x y z
N MET A 1 -22.57 16.33 -5.74
CA MET A 1 -23.95 16.02 -5.25
C MET A 1 -24.36 14.73 -5.94
N LEU A 2 -24.75 13.69 -5.19
CA LEU A 2 -25.15 12.40 -5.76
C LEU A 2 -26.35 12.58 -6.71
N THR A 3 -26.24 12.07 -7.92
CA THR A 3 -27.25 12.21 -9.00
C THR A 3 -27.97 10.90 -9.28
N ASP A 4 -27.26 9.79 -9.21
CA ASP A 4 -27.80 8.45 -9.46
C ASP A 4 -28.75 7.98 -8.35
N GLU A 5 -29.93 7.45 -8.73
CA GLU A 5 -30.99 7.05 -7.78
C GLU A 5 -30.62 5.82 -6.95
N TYR A 6 -29.83 4.88 -7.51
CA TYR A 6 -29.37 3.71 -6.77
C TYR A 6 -28.37 4.13 -5.70
N VAL A 7 -27.38 4.94 -6.08
CA VAL A 7 -26.34 5.47 -5.18
C VAL A 7 -26.95 6.33 -4.07
N LYS A 8 -27.94 7.19 -4.38
CA LYS A 8 -28.70 7.96 -3.39
C LYS A 8 -29.42 7.07 -2.38
N ARG A 9 -30.05 6.01 -2.85
CA ARG A 9 -30.78 5.06 -1.99
C ARG A 9 -29.84 4.36 -1.01
N VAL A 10 -28.66 3.94 -1.49
CA VAL A 10 -27.64 3.30 -0.64
C VAL A 10 -27.08 4.31 0.35
N TYR A 11 -26.76 5.53 -0.09
CA TYR A 11 -26.28 6.60 0.80
C TYR A 11 -27.27 6.94 1.91
N ALA A 12 -28.57 7.02 1.60
CA ALA A 12 -29.61 7.29 2.57
C ALA A 12 -29.71 6.20 3.67
N GLN A 13 -29.36 4.95 3.35
CA GLN A 13 -29.30 3.88 4.36
C GLN A 13 -28.12 4.09 5.32
N VAL A 14 -26.96 4.50 4.79
CA VAL A 14 -25.79 4.84 5.61
C VAL A 14 -26.07 6.06 6.50
N GLU A 15 -26.64 7.12 5.92
CA GLU A 15 -27.01 8.34 6.66
C GLU A 15 -28.02 8.06 7.79
N LYS A 16 -28.96 7.15 7.57
CA LYS A 16 -29.92 6.72 8.60
C LYS A 16 -29.25 5.96 9.73
N ARG A 17 -28.21 5.19 9.46
CA ARG A 17 -27.48 4.38 10.44
C ARG A 17 -26.46 5.20 11.24
N ASP A 18 -25.71 6.05 10.56
CA ASP A 18 -24.54 6.75 11.08
C ASP A 18 -24.68 8.28 11.00
N GLY A 19 -25.91 8.80 11.12
CA GLY A 19 -26.25 10.23 10.95
C GLY A 19 -25.59 11.18 11.95
N ASP A 20 -25.07 10.66 13.05
CA ASP A 20 -24.35 11.40 14.09
C ASP A 20 -22.84 11.56 13.80
N GLN A 21 -22.35 11.02 12.65
CA GLN A 21 -20.93 11.04 12.27
C GLN A 21 -20.72 11.86 10.97
N PRO A 22 -20.68 13.20 11.02
CA PRO A 22 -20.65 14.05 9.82
C PRO A 22 -19.39 13.86 8.97
N GLU A 23 -18.22 13.63 9.57
CA GLU A 23 -16.98 13.39 8.85
C GLU A 23 -17.00 12.03 8.12
N PHE A 24 -17.57 11.01 8.75
CA PHE A 24 -17.81 9.71 8.14
C PHE A 24 -18.75 9.82 6.95
N LEU A 25 -19.88 10.49 7.10
CA LEU A 25 -20.86 10.69 6.03
C LEU A 25 -20.26 11.48 4.85
N GLN A 26 -19.36 12.43 5.13
CA GLN A 26 -18.65 13.14 4.07
C GLN A 26 -17.73 12.19 3.29
N ALA A 27 -16.92 11.37 3.96
CA ALA A 27 -16.03 10.41 3.31
C ALA A 27 -16.82 9.38 2.48
N VAL A 28 -17.91 8.84 3.02
CA VAL A 28 -18.80 7.92 2.29
C VAL A 28 -19.42 8.59 1.07
N ARG A 29 -19.82 9.85 1.18
CA ARG A 29 -20.36 10.62 0.05
C ARG A 29 -19.32 10.78 -1.06
N GLU A 30 -18.09 11.13 -0.72
CA GLU A 30 -16.99 11.27 -1.70
C GLU A 30 -16.73 9.94 -2.45
N VAL A 31 -16.77 8.82 -1.74
CA VAL A 31 -16.67 7.48 -2.35
C VAL A 31 -17.83 7.24 -3.32
N PHE A 32 -19.06 7.50 -2.91
CA PHE A 32 -20.23 7.31 -3.75
C PHE A 32 -20.25 8.25 -4.96
N GLU A 33 -19.84 9.49 -4.81
CA GLU A 33 -19.68 10.42 -5.95
C GLU A 33 -18.65 9.90 -6.96
N SER A 34 -17.63 9.17 -6.51
CA SER A 34 -16.64 8.54 -7.40
C SER A 34 -17.16 7.27 -8.09
N LEU A 35 -18.15 6.60 -7.50
CA LEU A 35 -18.78 5.39 -8.05
C LEU A 35 -19.92 5.70 -9.04
N GLU A 36 -20.58 6.86 -8.95
CA GLU A 36 -21.67 7.25 -9.86
C GLU A 36 -21.33 7.06 -11.35
N PRO A 37 -20.17 7.55 -11.86
CA PRO A 37 -19.82 7.36 -13.26
C PRO A 37 -19.65 5.88 -13.67
N VAL A 38 -19.38 5.00 -12.70
CA VAL A 38 -19.26 3.55 -12.94
C VAL A 38 -20.65 2.93 -13.07
N VAL A 39 -21.55 3.26 -12.15
CA VAL A 39 -22.95 2.78 -12.17
C VAL A 39 -23.68 3.28 -13.41
N GLU A 40 -23.49 4.55 -13.79
CA GLU A 40 -24.06 5.11 -15.02
C GLU A 40 -23.58 4.39 -16.30
N LYS A 41 -22.31 4.00 -16.36
CA LYS A 41 -21.74 3.27 -17.50
C LYS A 41 -22.09 1.78 -17.52
N HIS A 42 -22.45 1.23 -16.37
CA HIS A 42 -22.69 -0.18 -16.15
C HIS A 42 -24.06 -0.42 -15.46
N PRO A 43 -25.17 -0.04 -16.10
CA PRO A 43 -26.52 -0.22 -15.52
C PRO A 43 -26.86 -1.69 -15.28
N GLU A 44 -26.11 -2.62 -15.83
CA GLU A 44 -26.19 -4.04 -15.53
C GLU A 44 -25.88 -4.35 -14.06
N TYR A 45 -25.05 -3.55 -13.38
CA TYR A 45 -24.73 -3.75 -11.96
C TYR A 45 -25.93 -3.49 -11.04
N GLU A 46 -26.75 -2.48 -11.38
CA GLU A 46 -28.02 -2.25 -10.70
C GLU A 46 -29.05 -3.35 -11.02
N LYS A 47 -29.14 -3.76 -12.28
CA LYS A 47 -30.10 -4.77 -12.76
C LYS A 47 -29.77 -6.19 -12.32
N ALA A 48 -28.50 -6.48 -12.03
CA ALA A 48 -28.07 -7.80 -11.61
C ALA A 48 -28.71 -8.22 -10.25
N GLY A 49 -29.29 -7.26 -9.51
CA GLY A 49 -29.92 -7.53 -8.22
C GLY A 49 -28.95 -8.15 -7.22
N VAL A 50 -27.64 -7.94 -7.43
CA VAL A 50 -26.57 -8.48 -6.60
C VAL A 50 -26.63 -7.75 -5.27
N CYS A 51 -27.01 -8.46 -4.24
CA CYS A 51 -26.91 -7.95 -2.88
C CYS A 51 -25.41 -7.86 -2.52
N PRO A 52 -24.97 -6.88 -1.71
CA PRO A 52 -23.59 -6.90 -1.17
C PRO A 52 -23.21 -8.24 -0.53
N ALA A 53 -24.20 -8.96 0.04
CA ALA A 53 -24.02 -10.31 0.57
C ALA A 53 -23.75 -11.39 -0.49
N ASP A 54 -24.07 -11.13 -1.76
CA ASP A 54 -23.85 -12.07 -2.88
C ASP A 54 -22.48 -11.87 -3.52
N LEU A 55 -21.76 -10.79 -3.15
CA LEU A 55 -20.40 -10.55 -3.59
C LEU A 55 -19.46 -11.43 -2.76
N ALA A 56 -18.90 -12.44 -3.42
CA ALA A 56 -18.01 -13.39 -2.75
C ALA A 56 -16.74 -12.72 -2.22
N THR A 57 -16.32 -11.59 -2.83
CA THR A 57 -15.10 -10.87 -2.43
C THR A 57 -14.97 -9.53 -3.10
N GLY A 58 -14.14 -8.67 -2.50
CA GLY A 58 -13.71 -7.40 -3.03
C GLY A 58 -12.60 -6.80 -2.19
N ALA A 59 -12.02 -5.70 -2.65
CA ALA A 59 -11.04 -4.94 -1.89
C ALA A 59 -11.37 -3.45 -1.91
N VAL A 60 -11.28 -2.81 -0.75
CA VAL A 60 -11.33 -1.36 -0.61
C VAL A 60 -10.02 -0.92 0.00
N ILE A 61 -9.27 -0.09 -0.70
CA ILE A 61 -8.00 0.44 -0.22
C ILE A 61 -8.18 1.94 0.01
N ILE A 62 -7.90 2.38 1.23
CA ILE A 62 -7.83 3.80 1.57
C ILE A 62 -6.37 4.22 1.50
N THR A 63 -6.04 5.11 0.58
CA THR A 63 -4.68 5.54 0.27
C THR A 63 -4.51 7.05 0.44
N GLY A 64 -3.26 7.52 0.40
CA GLY A 64 -2.90 8.93 0.39
C GLY A 64 -3.25 9.66 1.69
N GLU A 65 -3.57 10.94 1.59
CA GLU A 65 -3.85 11.81 2.74
C GLU A 65 -5.05 11.34 3.58
N THR A 66 -6.02 10.65 2.96
CA THR A 66 -7.21 10.14 3.65
C THR A 66 -6.86 9.02 4.63
N SER A 67 -5.86 8.19 4.33
CA SER A 67 -5.40 7.12 5.21
C SER A 67 -4.76 7.64 6.51
N ARG A 68 -4.26 8.87 6.49
CA ARG A 68 -3.59 9.53 7.63
C ARG A 68 -4.56 10.25 8.58
N LYS A 69 -5.84 10.35 8.23
CA LYS A 69 -6.84 10.99 9.10
C LYS A 69 -7.19 10.07 10.27
N ARG A 70 -7.39 10.65 11.46
CA ARG A 70 -7.74 9.94 12.69
C ARG A 70 -8.97 9.02 12.58
N ASN A 71 -9.86 9.31 11.64
CA ASN A 71 -11.09 8.53 11.39
C ASN A 71 -10.94 7.48 10.29
N ALA A 72 -9.78 7.34 9.65
CA ALA A 72 -9.56 6.36 8.56
C ALA A 72 -9.89 4.93 9.01
N GLU A 73 -9.46 4.54 10.21
CA GLU A 73 -9.75 3.21 10.77
C GLU A 73 -11.25 2.99 11.03
N SER A 74 -11.95 4.02 11.50
CA SER A 74 -13.41 3.94 11.71
C SER A 74 -14.14 3.78 10.38
N VAL A 75 -13.69 4.45 9.32
CA VAL A 75 -14.23 4.30 7.96
C VAL A 75 -13.95 2.89 7.42
N VAL A 76 -12.73 2.38 7.61
CA VAL A 76 -12.35 1.00 7.25
C VAL A 76 -13.28 -0.02 7.91
N ARG A 77 -13.48 0.08 9.24
CA ARG A 77 -14.35 -0.82 10.00
C ARG A 77 -15.79 -0.75 9.50
N ALA A 78 -16.33 0.45 9.33
CA ALA A 78 -17.71 0.62 8.87
C ALA A 78 -17.93 0.09 7.45
N ILE A 79 -16.96 0.24 6.55
CA ILE A 79 -17.02 -0.34 5.21
C ILE A 79 -16.89 -1.87 5.28
N ALA A 80 -16.00 -2.40 6.12
CA ALA A 80 -15.85 -3.85 6.30
C ALA A 80 -17.12 -4.52 6.81
N ASP A 81 -17.86 -3.85 7.73
CA ASP A 81 -19.13 -4.35 8.27
C ASP A 81 -20.24 -4.38 7.20
N VAL A 82 -20.22 -3.48 6.22
CA VAL A 82 -21.21 -3.40 5.14
C VAL A 82 -20.82 -4.27 3.94
N ALA A 83 -19.54 -4.39 3.67
CA ALA A 83 -19.01 -5.02 2.46
C ALA A 83 -18.82 -6.55 2.58
N GLY A 84 -19.19 -7.17 3.70
CA GLY A 84 -19.04 -8.62 3.89
C GLY A 84 -17.56 -9.07 3.88
N GLU A 85 -17.18 -10.01 3.01
CA GLU A 85 -15.83 -10.55 2.93
C GLU A 85 -14.83 -9.67 2.12
N PHE A 86 -15.04 -8.37 2.12
CA PHE A 86 -14.11 -7.43 1.48
C PHE A 86 -12.86 -7.19 2.31
N VAL A 87 -11.72 -7.11 1.63
CA VAL A 87 -10.49 -6.56 2.22
C VAL A 87 -10.66 -5.06 2.34
N VAL A 88 -10.60 -4.53 3.54
CA VAL A 88 -10.51 -3.10 3.75
C VAL A 88 -9.17 -2.81 4.43
N ALA A 89 -8.30 -2.12 3.73
CA ALA A 89 -6.97 -1.81 4.21
C ALA A 89 -6.68 -0.32 4.10
N THR A 90 -6.06 0.25 5.13
CA THR A 90 -5.31 1.49 5.01
C THR A 90 -3.89 1.12 4.59
N ALA A 91 -3.46 1.58 3.44
CA ALA A 91 -2.08 1.46 3.05
C ALA A 91 -1.32 2.70 3.51
N GLY A 92 -0.33 2.53 4.38
CA GLY A 92 0.69 3.53 4.60
C GLY A 92 1.49 3.79 3.32
N ALA A 93 2.26 4.88 3.27
CA ALA A 93 2.99 5.28 2.09
C ALA A 93 3.89 4.16 1.53
N ASP A 94 4.55 3.39 2.40
CA ASP A 94 5.43 2.31 1.98
C ASP A 94 4.67 1.13 1.38
N LEU A 95 3.57 0.71 2.03
CA LEU A 95 2.72 -0.35 1.49
C LEU A 95 2.06 0.08 0.17
N GLU A 96 1.59 1.34 0.08
CA GLU A 96 1.04 1.91 -1.15
C GLU A 96 2.08 1.88 -2.28
N SER A 97 3.34 2.23 -1.97
CA SER A 97 4.47 2.16 -2.92
C SER A 97 4.68 0.74 -3.46
N VAL A 98 4.66 -0.26 -2.56
CA VAL A 98 4.82 -1.68 -2.95
C VAL A 98 3.66 -2.16 -3.83
N LEU A 99 2.42 -1.84 -3.44
CA LEU A 99 1.23 -2.22 -4.19
C LEU A 99 1.23 -1.60 -5.59
N ALA A 100 1.49 -0.29 -5.67
CA ALA A 100 1.58 0.41 -6.94
C ALA A 100 2.67 -0.15 -7.85
N GLY A 101 3.87 -0.41 -7.30
CA GLY A 101 4.99 -0.96 -8.06
C GLY A 101 4.72 -2.37 -8.59
N LYS A 102 4.08 -3.23 -7.79
CA LYS A 102 3.62 -4.55 -8.24
C LYS A 102 2.53 -4.41 -9.31
N GLY A 103 1.52 -3.57 -9.09
CA GLY A 103 0.45 -3.34 -10.05
C GLY A 103 0.93 -2.75 -11.38
N ALA A 104 1.93 -1.89 -11.36
CA ALA A 104 2.59 -1.40 -12.56
C ALA A 104 3.38 -2.49 -13.31
N GLY A 105 3.66 -3.64 -12.66
CA GLY A 105 4.44 -4.74 -13.21
C GLY A 105 5.96 -4.61 -12.99
N ALA A 106 6.41 -3.70 -12.11
CA ALA A 106 7.82 -3.47 -11.86
C ALA A 106 8.52 -4.68 -11.22
N ALA A 107 7.86 -5.37 -10.28
CA ALA A 107 8.35 -6.60 -9.68
C ALA A 107 8.58 -7.70 -10.72
N ASP A 108 7.58 -7.95 -11.59
CA ASP A 108 7.67 -8.94 -12.66
C ASP A 108 8.79 -8.60 -13.66
N LEU A 109 8.92 -7.32 -14.00
CA LEU A 109 9.97 -6.87 -14.93
C LEU A 109 11.35 -7.09 -14.32
N SER A 110 11.53 -6.74 -13.04
CA SER A 110 12.76 -6.98 -12.30
C SER A 110 13.10 -8.47 -12.27
N GLN A 111 12.16 -9.34 -11.92
CA GLN A 111 12.35 -10.79 -11.88
C GLN A 111 12.75 -11.37 -13.25
N LYS A 112 12.09 -10.92 -14.33
CA LYS A 112 12.35 -11.42 -15.70
C LYS A 112 13.68 -10.97 -16.26
N THR A 113 14.15 -9.79 -15.87
CA THR A 113 15.33 -9.15 -16.46
C THR A 113 16.57 -9.24 -15.57
N GLY A 114 16.43 -9.57 -14.28
CA GLY A 114 17.50 -9.49 -13.29
C GLY A 114 18.01 -8.06 -13.06
N LYS A 115 17.20 -7.05 -13.38
CA LYS A 115 17.54 -5.63 -13.30
C LYS A 115 16.90 -4.97 -12.09
N ARG A 116 17.55 -3.89 -11.61
CA ARG A 116 16.98 -2.98 -10.62
C ARG A 116 15.93 -2.10 -11.29
N VAL A 117 14.68 -2.27 -10.90
CA VAL A 117 13.52 -1.55 -11.46
C VAL A 117 12.92 -0.66 -10.40
N VAL A 118 12.75 0.63 -10.70
CA VAL A 118 12.01 1.56 -9.85
C VAL A 118 10.68 1.92 -10.48
N ASN A 119 9.61 1.94 -9.69
CA ASN A 119 8.33 2.51 -10.07
C ASN A 119 8.05 3.78 -9.28
N LEU A 120 7.66 4.86 -9.99
CA LEU A 120 7.15 6.10 -9.41
C LEU A 120 5.64 6.15 -9.67
N ASP A 121 4.84 5.97 -8.63
CA ASP A 121 3.38 6.09 -8.69
C ASP A 121 2.98 7.53 -8.34
N ILE A 122 2.69 8.34 -9.36
CA ILE A 122 2.49 9.78 -9.20
C ILE A 122 1.00 10.09 -9.17
N GLY A 123 0.50 10.28 -7.95
CA GLY A 123 -0.91 10.59 -7.69
C GLY A 123 -1.24 12.08 -7.67
N GLY A 124 -2.32 12.42 -6.98
CA GLY A 124 -2.73 13.80 -6.79
C GLY A 124 -1.88 14.55 -5.76
N GLY A 125 -1.59 13.95 -4.62
CA GLY A 125 -0.87 14.59 -3.50
C GLY A 125 0.55 14.10 -3.32
N THR A 126 0.83 12.85 -3.66
CA THR A 126 2.10 12.18 -3.38
C THR A 126 2.64 11.44 -4.60
N THR A 127 3.93 11.17 -4.56
CA THR A 127 4.60 10.18 -5.40
C THR A 127 5.11 9.06 -4.52
N ASN A 128 4.59 7.87 -4.70
CA ASN A 128 5.02 6.65 -4.04
C ASN A 128 6.09 5.96 -4.88
N ILE A 129 7.24 5.67 -4.30
CA ILE A 129 8.41 5.09 -4.99
C ILE A 129 8.67 3.71 -4.42
N CYS A 130 8.87 2.72 -5.29
CA CYS A 130 9.26 1.37 -4.88
C CYS A 130 10.32 0.81 -5.81
N VAL A 131 11.36 0.22 -5.22
CA VAL A 131 12.48 -0.40 -5.93
C VAL A 131 12.40 -1.91 -5.82
N PHE A 132 12.61 -2.60 -6.94
CA PHE A 132 12.60 -4.06 -7.01
C PHE A 132 13.92 -4.60 -7.59
N GLU A 133 14.43 -5.68 -6.99
CA GLU A 133 15.52 -6.50 -7.49
C GLU A 133 15.12 -7.96 -7.47
N ASP A 134 15.34 -8.68 -8.57
CA ASP A 134 14.95 -10.10 -8.72
C ASP A 134 13.50 -10.39 -8.30
N GLY A 135 12.59 -9.42 -8.56
CA GLY A 135 11.17 -9.51 -8.19
C GLY A 135 10.86 -9.18 -6.74
N ASN A 136 11.88 -8.97 -5.89
CA ASN A 136 11.69 -8.63 -4.48
C ASN A 136 11.77 -7.11 -4.28
N MET A 137 10.91 -6.59 -3.39
CA MET A 137 11.00 -5.21 -2.94
C MET A 137 12.25 -5.04 -2.08
N VAL A 138 13.08 -4.05 -2.42
CA VAL A 138 14.32 -3.74 -1.69
C VAL A 138 14.27 -2.42 -0.95
N ASP A 139 13.53 -1.42 -1.47
CA ASP A 139 13.41 -0.11 -0.83
C ASP A 139 12.14 0.62 -1.29
N THR A 140 11.68 1.58 -0.46
CA THR A 140 10.53 2.44 -0.73
C THR A 140 10.85 3.88 -0.36
N ALA A 141 10.11 4.83 -0.93
CA ALA A 141 10.13 6.24 -0.52
C ALA A 141 8.79 6.90 -0.88
N CYS A 142 8.49 8.02 -0.26
CA CYS A 142 7.33 8.82 -0.62
C CYS A 142 7.64 10.30 -0.54
N LEU A 143 7.22 11.04 -1.58
CA LEU A 143 7.38 12.50 -1.69
C LEU A 143 6.03 13.19 -1.78
N ASP A 144 5.92 14.37 -1.21
CA ASP A 144 4.79 15.30 -1.39
C ASP A 144 4.91 16.01 -2.76
N ILE A 145 4.91 15.20 -3.83
CA ILE A 145 4.91 15.64 -5.22
C ILE A 145 3.76 14.94 -5.94
N GLY A 146 2.83 15.72 -6.49
CA GLY A 146 1.63 15.20 -7.16
C GLY A 146 0.88 16.25 -7.95
N GLY A 147 -0.06 15.81 -8.79
CA GLY A 147 -0.78 16.68 -9.73
C GLY A 147 -1.76 17.64 -9.07
N ARG A 148 -2.33 17.32 -7.91
CA ARG A 148 -3.38 18.13 -7.23
C ARG A 148 -2.87 19.01 -6.10
N LEU A 149 -1.57 19.09 -5.90
CA LEU A 149 -0.96 20.00 -4.93
C LEU A 149 -1.16 21.48 -5.29
N ILE A 150 -1.49 21.76 -6.55
CA ILE A 150 -2.06 23.04 -6.98
C ILE A 150 -3.36 22.73 -7.73
N ARG A 151 -4.44 23.39 -7.31
CA ARG A 151 -5.74 23.30 -7.99
C ARG A 151 -6.03 24.63 -8.71
N VAL A 152 -6.53 24.49 -9.93
CA VAL A 152 -6.81 25.63 -10.82
C VAL A 152 -8.27 25.57 -11.24
N LYS A 153 -8.96 26.72 -11.12
CA LYS A 153 -10.31 26.91 -11.61
C LYS A 153 -10.43 28.32 -12.23
N ASP A 154 -11.04 28.40 -13.39
CA ASP A 154 -11.27 29.64 -14.12
C ASP A 154 -9.99 30.50 -14.28
N GLY A 155 -8.84 29.83 -14.56
CA GLY A 155 -7.53 30.46 -14.73
C GLY A 155 -6.91 30.98 -13.43
N ARG A 156 -7.45 30.66 -12.27
CA ARG A 156 -6.93 31.06 -10.97
C ARG A 156 -6.49 29.87 -10.13
N VAL A 157 -5.46 30.06 -9.32
CA VAL A 157 -5.03 29.08 -8.30
C VAL A 157 -6.04 29.15 -7.14
N ILE A 158 -6.79 28.08 -6.94
CA ILE A 158 -7.79 27.98 -5.85
C ILE A 158 -7.28 27.22 -4.63
N TYR A 159 -6.16 26.51 -4.76
CA TYR A 159 -5.48 25.82 -3.68
C TYR A 159 -4.01 25.63 -4.05
N MET A 160 -3.13 25.73 -3.06
CA MET A 160 -1.71 25.46 -3.17
C MET A 160 -1.18 24.84 -1.88
N ALA A 161 -0.64 23.63 -1.98
CA ALA A 161 -0.09 22.91 -0.83
C ALA A 161 1.06 23.69 -0.17
N PRO A 162 1.18 23.70 1.19
CA PRO A 162 2.18 24.47 1.90
C PRO A 162 3.62 24.21 1.44
N LYS A 163 3.97 22.94 1.16
CA LYS A 163 5.31 22.57 0.65
C LYS A 163 5.60 23.19 -0.73
N LEU A 164 4.57 23.32 -1.60
CA LEU A 164 4.75 23.98 -2.88
C LEU A 164 4.84 25.51 -2.74
N GLN A 165 4.16 26.09 -1.75
CA GLN A 165 4.35 27.53 -1.43
C GLN A 165 5.82 27.77 -1.02
N TRP A 166 6.36 26.90 -0.17
CA TRP A 166 7.77 26.96 0.22
C TRP A 166 8.70 26.78 -0.99
N LEU A 167 8.45 25.80 -1.87
CA LEU A 167 9.26 25.55 -3.05
C LEU A 167 9.21 26.76 -4.02
N CYS A 168 8.05 27.38 -4.21
CA CYS A 168 7.93 28.63 -4.98
C CYS A 168 8.79 29.74 -4.40
N GLY A 169 8.82 29.90 -3.07
CA GLY A 169 9.69 30.87 -2.41
C GLY A 169 11.18 30.59 -2.67
N ARG A 170 11.60 29.31 -2.63
CA ARG A 170 13.00 28.92 -2.92
C ARG A 170 13.40 29.18 -4.36
N LEU A 171 12.47 29.01 -5.30
CA LEU A 171 12.69 29.18 -6.74
C LEU A 171 12.41 30.59 -7.24
N GLU A 172 12.05 31.52 -6.35
CA GLU A 172 11.64 32.88 -6.68
C GLU A 172 10.52 32.90 -7.74
N ILE A 173 9.51 32.05 -7.54
CA ILE A 173 8.30 31.99 -8.37
C ILE A 173 7.18 32.70 -7.63
N ASP A 174 6.76 33.85 -8.16
CA ASP A 174 5.61 34.60 -7.64
C ASP A 174 4.30 33.92 -8.07
N LEU A 175 3.84 32.98 -7.26
CA LEU A 175 2.60 32.21 -7.41
C LEU A 175 1.95 32.04 -6.04
N ALA A 176 0.65 32.36 -5.93
CA ALA A 176 -0.09 32.26 -4.68
C ALA A 176 -1.55 31.88 -4.92
N GLU A 177 -2.21 31.39 -3.88
CA GLU A 177 -3.66 31.18 -3.88
C GLU A 177 -4.42 32.48 -4.17
N GLY A 178 -5.48 32.40 -4.97
CA GLY A 178 -6.23 33.53 -5.46
C GLY A 178 -5.58 34.26 -6.65
N GLY A 179 -4.31 34.01 -6.94
CA GLY A 179 -3.59 34.60 -8.07
C GLY A 179 -3.93 33.91 -9.41
N THR A 180 -3.41 34.47 -10.50
CA THR A 180 -3.56 33.92 -11.84
C THR A 180 -2.69 32.66 -11.98
N ALA A 181 -3.23 31.58 -12.55
CA ALA A 181 -2.51 30.35 -12.87
C ALA A 181 -1.70 30.54 -14.15
N GLU A 182 -0.58 31.25 -14.06
CA GLU A 182 0.29 31.56 -15.21
C GLU A 182 1.03 30.31 -15.67
N PRO A 183 0.82 29.84 -16.92
CA PRO A 183 1.41 28.59 -17.40
C PRO A 183 2.94 28.54 -17.31
N GLU A 184 3.63 29.65 -17.56
CA GLU A 184 5.10 29.68 -17.52
C GLU A 184 5.66 29.54 -16.10
N LYS A 185 5.03 30.15 -15.11
CA LYS A 185 5.38 30.00 -13.70
C LYS A 185 5.15 28.56 -13.24
N LEU A 186 4.01 27.98 -13.63
CA LEU A 186 3.66 26.60 -13.32
C LEU A 186 4.60 25.59 -14.03
N ARG A 187 5.05 25.86 -15.26
CA ARG A 187 6.08 25.05 -15.94
C ARG A 187 7.41 25.06 -15.22
N ARG A 188 7.85 26.23 -14.73
CA ARG A 188 9.08 26.32 -13.93
C ARG A 188 8.97 25.50 -12.66
N LEU A 189 7.84 25.57 -11.96
CA LEU A 189 7.59 24.82 -10.75
C LEU A 189 7.54 23.31 -11.02
N THR A 190 6.78 22.87 -12.03
CA THR A 190 6.68 21.43 -12.36
C THR A 190 7.99 20.87 -12.91
N ALA A 191 8.81 21.68 -13.54
CA ALA A 191 10.17 21.27 -13.94
C ALA A 191 11.06 20.99 -12.71
N ALA A 192 11.00 21.85 -11.68
CA ALA A 192 11.71 21.60 -10.43
C ALA A 192 11.15 20.36 -9.70
N MET A 193 9.83 20.15 -9.70
CA MET A 193 9.23 18.93 -9.14
C MET A 193 9.74 17.67 -9.87
N ALA A 194 9.84 17.70 -11.20
CA ALA A 194 10.36 16.60 -11.99
C ALA A 194 11.87 16.34 -11.72
N GLU A 195 12.66 17.37 -11.45
CA GLU A 195 14.06 17.24 -11.06
C GLU A 195 14.16 16.55 -9.69
N LEU A 196 13.38 16.98 -8.70
CA LEU A 196 13.33 16.35 -7.38
C LEU A 196 12.91 14.86 -7.45
N LEU A 197 12.03 14.48 -8.38
CA LEU A 197 11.70 13.07 -8.62
C LEU A 197 12.89 12.30 -9.19
N ALA A 198 13.68 12.90 -10.07
CA ALA A 198 14.89 12.27 -10.62
C ALA A 198 15.99 12.12 -9.56
N GLU A 199 16.16 13.11 -8.69
CA GLU A 199 17.05 13.06 -7.53
C GLU A 199 16.64 11.94 -6.56
N ALA A 200 15.35 11.82 -6.25
CA ALA A 200 14.81 10.83 -5.33
C ALA A 200 15.06 9.38 -5.76
N VAL A 201 15.26 9.15 -7.04
CA VAL A 201 15.61 7.83 -7.60
C VAL A 201 17.07 7.74 -8.08
N HIS A 202 17.92 8.65 -7.59
CA HIS A 202 19.36 8.68 -7.85
C HIS A 202 19.78 8.80 -9.33
N LEU A 203 18.93 9.38 -10.17
CA LEU A 203 19.24 9.73 -11.56
C LEU A 203 19.87 11.12 -11.69
N ALA A 204 19.79 11.93 -10.66
CA ALA A 204 20.41 13.25 -10.54
C ALA A 204 20.99 13.43 -9.12
N PRO A 205 21.97 14.34 -8.93
CA PRO A 205 22.52 14.65 -7.62
C PRO A 205 21.45 15.26 -6.70
N GLU A 206 21.41 14.84 -5.44
CA GLU A 206 20.43 15.31 -4.46
C GLU A 206 20.61 16.80 -4.14
N ALA A 207 19.53 17.57 -4.21
CA ALA A 207 19.45 18.94 -3.73
C ALA A 207 18.87 19.00 -2.30
N ALA A 208 19.16 20.10 -1.59
CA ALA A 208 18.66 20.30 -0.22
C ALA A 208 17.12 20.32 -0.15
N GLU A 209 16.45 20.70 -1.21
CA GLU A 209 15.01 20.77 -1.34
C GLU A 209 14.35 19.38 -1.28
N LEU A 210 15.03 18.31 -1.70
CA LEU A 210 14.50 16.96 -1.72
C LEU A 210 14.08 16.49 -0.31
N SER A 211 14.92 16.73 0.69
CA SER A 211 14.63 16.33 2.07
C SER A 211 13.38 17.03 2.65
N TYR A 212 13.07 18.24 2.20
CA TYR A 212 11.85 18.94 2.60
C TYR A 212 10.59 18.40 1.95
N MET A 213 10.72 17.85 0.74
CA MET A 213 9.60 17.25 0.01
C MET A 213 9.29 15.81 0.40
N GLN A 214 10.14 15.16 1.20
CA GLN A 214 9.86 13.81 1.68
C GLN A 214 8.61 13.76 2.56
N THR A 215 7.85 12.66 2.43
CA THR A 215 6.66 12.40 3.25
C THR A 215 7.02 11.55 4.48
N ASN A 216 7.79 10.49 4.29
CA ASN A 216 8.27 9.60 5.34
C ASN A 216 9.81 9.51 5.32
N HIS A 217 10.38 8.85 4.33
CA HIS A 217 11.82 8.71 4.12
C HIS A 217 12.17 8.75 2.64
N LEU A 218 13.44 8.91 2.33
CA LEU A 218 14.02 8.75 1.00
C LEU A 218 14.59 7.34 0.85
N LEU A 219 14.94 6.95 -0.38
CA LEU A 219 15.65 5.70 -0.63
C LEU A 219 16.98 5.71 0.12
N ALA A 220 17.26 4.62 0.85
CA ALA A 220 18.46 4.50 1.68
C ALA A 220 19.70 4.13 0.89
N ASP A 221 19.51 3.41 -0.22
CA ASP A 221 20.58 2.97 -1.11
C ASP A 221 20.72 3.93 -2.30
N GLY A 222 21.87 4.58 -2.43
CA GLY A 222 22.20 5.54 -3.50
C GLY A 222 22.42 4.93 -4.89
N THR A 223 22.06 3.66 -5.09
CA THR A 223 22.24 2.97 -6.38
C THR A 223 21.17 3.39 -7.38
N PRO A 224 21.52 3.93 -8.56
CA PRO A 224 20.56 4.30 -9.57
C PRO A 224 19.85 3.06 -10.16
N PRO A 225 18.58 3.18 -10.59
CA PRO A 225 17.86 2.10 -11.23
C PRO A 225 18.36 1.83 -12.65
N ASP A 226 18.29 0.57 -13.08
CA ASP A 226 18.49 0.20 -14.49
C ASP A 226 17.28 0.57 -15.36
N ILE A 227 16.06 0.46 -14.79
CA ILE A 227 14.81 0.74 -15.49
C ILE A 227 13.90 1.57 -14.58
N VAL A 228 13.26 2.57 -15.18
CA VAL A 228 12.25 3.42 -14.54
C VAL A 228 10.87 3.13 -15.13
N MET A 229 9.89 3.00 -14.27
CA MET A 229 8.48 2.90 -14.63
C MET A 229 7.68 4.00 -13.95
N PHE A 230 6.61 4.44 -14.59
CA PHE A 230 5.70 5.45 -14.06
C PHE A 230 4.28 4.92 -14.04
N SER A 231 3.59 5.11 -12.91
CA SER A 231 2.17 4.83 -12.73
C SER A 231 1.45 6.00 -12.06
N GLY A 232 0.17 5.86 -11.79
CA GLY A 232 -0.65 6.90 -11.18
C GLY A 232 -1.29 7.85 -12.19
N GLY A 233 -2.11 8.77 -11.68
CA GLY A 233 -2.91 9.69 -12.49
C GLY A 233 -2.09 10.65 -13.33
N VAL A 234 -0.90 11.05 -12.86
CA VAL A 234 0.00 11.92 -13.63
C VAL A 234 0.64 11.15 -14.79
N ALA A 235 1.03 9.90 -14.59
CA ALA A 235 1.57 9.07 -15.67
C ALA A 235 0.55 8.84 -16.80
N ALA A 236 -0.73 8.73 -16.46
CA ALA A 236 -1.81 8.64 -17.43
C ALA A 236 -1.94 9.89 -18.33
N CYS A 237 -1.36 11.02 -17.92
CA CYS A 237 -1.34 12.27 -18.70
C CYS A 237 -0.10 12.40 -19.60
N PHE A 238 0.76 11.40 -19.72
CA PHE A 238 2.02 11.51 -20.49
C PHE A 238 1.81 11.80 -22.00
N GLY A 239 0.65 11.51 -22.56
CA GLY A 239 0.28 11.82 -23.93
C GLY A 239 -0.50 13.13 -24.11
N GLU A 240 -0.89 13.79 -23.04
CA GLU A 240 -1.75 14.99 -23.10
C GLU A 240 -0.89 16.26 -23.37
N GLU A 241 -1.24 16.97 -24.43
CA GLU A 241 -0.56 18.22 -24.80
C GLU A 241 -1.51 19.43 -24.78
N GLU A 242 -2.79 19.20 -25.00
CA GLU A 242 -3.83 20.20 -25.04
C GLU A 242 -4.52 20.37 -23.68
N ASN A 243 -5.07 21.55 -23.42
CA ASN A 243 -5.84 21.89 -22.22
C ASN A 243 -5.12 21.55 -20.90
N LEU A 244 -4.09 22.31 -20.59
CA LEU A 244 -3.19 22.12 -19.43
C LEU A 244 -3.89 21.95 -18.09
N PHE A 245 -5.11 22.49 -17.95
CA PHE A 245 -5.91 22.45 -16.72
C PHE A 245 -7.20 21.62 -16.87
N ARG A 246 -7.22 20.66 -17.78
CA ARG A 246 -8.39 19.81 -18.03
C ARG A 246 -8.97 19.16 -16.78
N TYR A 247 -8.12 18.79 -15.84
CA TYR A 247 -8.50 18.15 -14.58
C TYR A 247 -8.58 19.12 -13.40
N GLY A 248 -8.49 20.43 -13.65
CA GLY A 248 -8.51 21.46 -12.61
C GLY A 248 -7.28 21.46 -11.71
N ASP A 249 -6.15 20.94 -12.19
CA ASP A 249 -4.90 20.83 -11.47
C ASP A 249 -3.67 20.97 -12.38
N ILE A 250 -2.47 20.71 -11.86
CA ILE A 250 -1.21 20.79 -12.61
C ILE A 250 -0.69 19.43 -13.09
N GLY A 251 -1.48 18.38 -13.03
CA GLY A 251 -1.05 17.00 -13.37
C GLY A 251 -0.49 16.88 -14.79
N ILE A 252 -1.13 17.52 -15.80
CA ILE A 252 -0.65 17.54 -17.19
C ILE A 252 0.71 18.25 -17.30
N LEU A 253 0.86 19.39 -16.61
CA LEU A 253 2.11 20.15 -16.62
C LEU A 253 3.25 19.33 -15.99
N LEU A 254 2.98 18.63 -14.88
CA LEU A 254 3.95 17.76 -14.22
C LEU A 254 4.31 16.57 -15.14
N ALA A 255 3.33 15.94 -15.79
CA ALA A 255 3.57 14.90 -16.77
C ALA A 255 4.48 15.36 -17.92
N GLN A 256 4.22 16.54 -18.47
CA GLN A 256 5.07 17.14 -19.50
C GLN A 256 6.49 17.45 -18.99
N ALA A 257 6.62 17.92 -17.74
CA ALA A 257 7.90 18.20 -17.13
C ALA A 257 8.75 16.93 -16.94
N ILE A 258 8.16 15.85 -16.46
CA ILE A 258 8.82 14.54 -16.30
C ILE A 258 9.34 14.04 -17.66
N ARG A 259 8.50 14.07 -18.70
CA ARG A 259 8.89 13.65 -20.05
C ARG A 259 10.01 14.50 -20.67
N LYS A 260 10.13 15.77 -20.28
CA LYS A 260 11.16 16.70 -20.74
C LYS A 260 12.42 16.67 -19.89
N ASN A 261 12.35 16.12 -18.68
CA ASN A 261 13.49 16.05 -17.77
C ASN A 261 14.63 15.23 -18.36
N GLU A 262 15.85 15.77 -18.34
CA GLU A 262 16.99 15.13 -19.00
C GLU A 262 17.41 13.82 -18.35
N ALA A 263 17.33 13.70 -17.04
CA ALA A 263 17.70 12.49 -16.31
C ALA A 263 16.77 11.34 -16.71
N PHE A 264 15.46 11.55 -16.71
CA PHE A 264 14.50 10.54 -17.17
C PHE A 264 14.60 10.23 -18.65
N ARG A 265 14.96 11.20 -19.50
CA ARG A 265 15.18 10.96 -20.94
C ARG A 265 16.42 10.10 -21.23
N ARG A 266 17.41 10.12 -20.34
CA ARG A 266 18.64 9.28 -20.46
C ARG A 266 18.41 7.90 -19.84
N ALA A 267 17.48 7.76 -18.91
CA ALA A 267 17.15 6.49 -18.28
C ALA A 267 16.41 5.55 -19.25
N ALA A 268 16.49 4.26 -19.01
CA ALA A 268 15.66 3.28 -19.69
C ALA A 268 14.26 3.32 -19.05
N VAL A 269 13.31 3.98 -19.72
CA VAL A 269 11.91 4.06 -19.27
C VAL A 269 11.09 2.98 -19.96
N THR A 270 10.31 2.25 -19.19
CA THR A 270 9.37 1.23 -19.68
C THR A 270 7.95 1.61 -19.23
N ASP A 271 6.98 1.43 -20.13
CA ASP A 271 5.58 1.69 -19.82
C ASP A 271 5.07 0.71 -18.76
N ALA A 272 4.31 1.22 -17.79
CA ALA A 272 3.60 0.40 -16.85
C ALA A 272 2.47 -0.37 -17.57
N ARG A 273 2.20 -1.60 -17.13
CA ARG A 273 1.06 -2.38 -17.64
C ARG A 273 -0.26 -1.69 -17.32
N GLU A 274 -0.33 -1.07 -16.14
CA GLU A 274 -1.44 -0.29 -15.66
C GLU A 274 -0.95 1.03 -15.10
N THR A 275 -1.59 2.13 -15.43
CA THR A 275 -1.25 3.47 -14.95
C THR A 275 -2.19 3.93 -13.85
N MET A 276 -3.39 4.40 -14.20
CA MET A 276 -4.36 4.98 -13.26
C MET A 276 -4.88 4.01 -12.21
N ARG A 277 -4.87 2.73 -12.51
CA ARG A 277 -5.43 1.70 -11.66
C ARG A 277 -4.35 0.81 -11.05
N ALA A 278 -3.07 1.19 -11.13
CA ALA A 278 -1.97 0.38 -10.62
C ALA A 278 -2.18 -0.03 -9.15
N THR A 279 -2.75 0.84 -8.33
CA THR A 279 -3.09 0.54 -6.93
C THR A 279 -4.40 -0.25 -6.74
N VAL A 280 -5.29 -0.24 -7.71
CA VAL A 280 -6.68 -0.73 -7.55
C VAL A 280 -7.03 -1.90 -8.44
N ILE A 281 -6.47 -1.96 -9.65
CA ILE A 281 -6.78 -3.05 -10.60
C ILE A 281 -6.05 -4.31 -10.22
N GLY A 282 -6.80 -5.35 -10.14
CA GLY A 282 -6.45 -6.70 -9.85
C GLY A 282 -6.33 -6.97 -8.35
N ALA A 283 -6.95 -6.16 -7.55
CA ALA A 283 -7.40 -6.64 -6.27
C ALA A 283 -8.21 -7.90 -6.53
N GLY A 284 -7.65 -9.07 -6.41
CA GLY A 284 -8.53 -10.18 -6.56
C GLY A 284 -8.00 -11.55 -6.85
N ASN A 285 -6.76 -11.81 -6.80
CA ASN A 285 -6.35 -13.19 -6.61
C ASN A 285 -6.28 -13.49 -5.12
N TYR A 286 -7.38 -13.94 -4.54
CA TYR A 286 -7.28 -14.64 -3.29
C TYR A 286 -7.50 -16.12 -3.52
N SER A 287 -6.72 -16.90 -2.82
CA SER A 287 -6.89 -18.33 -2.74
C SER A 287 -7.37 -18.68 -1.33
N MET A 288 -8.37 -19.55 -1.23
CA MET A 288 -8.70 -20.17 0.04
C MET A 288 -7.76 -21.36 0.21
N ASN A 289 -6.95 -21.32 1.25
CA ASN A 289 -6.07 -22.41 1.62
C ASN A 289 -6.54 -22.99 2.94
N ILE A 290 -6.25 -24.26 3.14
CA ILE A 290 -6.43 -24.92 4.43
C ILE A 290 -5.04 -25.08 5.01
N SER A 291 -4.81 -24.62 6.23
CA SER A 291 -3.53 -24.80 6.92
C SER A 291 -3.15 -26.28 6.97
N GLY A 292 -1.86 -26.56 6.99
CA GLY A 292 -1.34 -27.91 7.20
C GLY A 292 -1.81 -28.53 8.51
N SER A 293 -1.46 -29.80 8.72
CA SER A 293 -1.82 -30.56 9.93
C SER A 293 -0.99 -30.19 11.18
N THR A 294 0.00 -29.32 11.03
CA THR A 294 0.97 -28.96 12.08
C THR A 294 0.79 -27.52 12.57
N ILE A 295 -0.38 -27.25 13.10
CA ILE A 295 -0.71 -25.94 13.67
C ILE A 295 -0.57 -25.91 15.20
N GLU A 296 -0.26 -24.73 15.74
CA GLU A 296 -0.23 -24.48 17.19
C GLU A 296 -0.89 -23.14 17.49
N TYR A 297 -1.81 -23.08 18.45
CA TYR A 297 -2.38 -21.83 18.96
C TYR A 297 -2.73 -21.92 20.46
N THR A 298 -2.56 -20.80 21.14
CA THR A 298 -2.70 -20.76 22.62
C THR A 298 -4.02 -20.14 23.08
N THR A 299 -4.71 -19.41 22.20
CA THR A 299 -6.01 -18.77 22.46
C THR A 299 -6.92 -18.98 21.27
N LYS A 300 -8.22 -18.75 21.44
CA LYS A 300 -9.21 -18.80 20.35
C LYS A 300 -9.70 -17.41 19.98
N PRO A 301 -8.86 -16.54 19.41
CA PRO A 301 -9.26 -15.19 19.01
C PRO A 301 -10.05 -15.16 17.69
N PHE A 302 -10.37 -16.33 17.12
CA PHE A 302 -10.98 -16.50 15.82
C PHE A 302 -12.45 -16.08 15.76
N PRO A 303 -12.92 -15.61 14.59
CA PRO A 303 -12.16 -15.37 13.37
C PRO A 303 -11.33 -14.08 13.44
N LEU A 304 -10.14 -14.08 12.83
CA LEU A 304 -9.31 -12.89 12.64
C LEU A 304 -9.35 -12.50 11.17
N LYS A 305 -9.65 -11.23 10.86
CA LYS A 305 -9.82 -10.76 9.50
C LYS A 305 -8.88 -9.61 9.15
N ASN A 306 -8.52 -9.53 7.86
CA ASN A 306 -7.76 -8.42 7.28
C ASN A 306 -6.42 -8.15 7.97
N ILE A 307 -5.69 -9.21 8.29
CA ILE A 307 -4.38 -9.11 8.94
C ILE A 307 -3.31 -8.93 7.86
N PRO A 308 -2.59 -7.81 7.85
CA PRO A 308 -1.51 -7.59 6.89
C PRO A 308 -0.36 -8.56 7.13
N VAL A 309 0.24 -9.03 6.04
CA VAL A 309 1.35 -9.99 6.05
C VAL A 309 2.68 -9.25 5.88
N VAL A 310 3.58 -9.51 6.79
CA VAL A 310 4.97 -9.04 6.77
C VAL A 310 5.86 -10.23 6.42
N LYS A 311 6.43 -10.25 5.21
CA LYS A 311 7.31 -11.35 4.79
C LYS A 311 8.71 -11.16 5.34
N LEU A 312 9.24 -12.21 5.97
CA LEU A 312 10.59 -12.32 6.46
C LEU A 312 11.40 -13.30 5.60
N LEU A 313 12.67 -13.02 5.42
CA LEU A 313 13.57 -13.89 4.69
C LEU A 313 14.13 -14.96 5.64
N LEU A 314 13.74 -16.22 5.41
CA LEU A 314 14.28 -17.41 6.08
C LEU A 314 14.10 -18.62 5.16
N GLU A 315 15.10 -18.92 4.35
CA GLU A 315 15.15 -20.10 3.47
C GLU A 315 16.41 -20.94 3.72
N ARG A 316 17.44 -20.31 4.31
CA ARG A 316 18.75 -20.91 4.54
C ARG A 316 19.23 -20.65 5.97
N GLU A 317 20.12 -21.51 6.45
CA GLU A 317 20.65 -21.45 7.81
C GLU A 317 21.36 -20.12 8.13
N GLU A 318 22.08 -19.56 7.17
CA GLU A 318 22.81 -18.30 7.34
C GLU A 318 21.88 -17.08 7.59
N GLU A 319 20.59 -17.24 7.35
CA GLU A 319 19.58 -16.20 7.53
C GLU A 319 18.98 -16.18 8.94
N ILE A 320 19.20 -17.24 9.74
CA ILE A 320 18.65 -17.34 11.10
C ILE A 320 19.07 -16.14 11.95
N GLU A 321 20.36 -15.85 12.01
CA GLU A 321 20.89 -14.75 12.85
C GLU A 321 20.52 -13.35 12.35
N LYS A 322 20.05 -13.24 11.12
CA LYS A 322 19.56 -11.97 10.52
C LYS A 322 18.07 -11.72 10.77
N LEU A 323 17.35 -12.69 11.33
CA LEU A 323 15.90 -12.57 11.58
C LEU A 323 15.53 -11.30 12.38
N PRO A 324 16.23 -10.93 13.47
CA PRO A 324 15.86 -9.72 14.23
C PRO A 324 15.94 -8.44 13.40
N GLU A 325 16.98 -8.29 12.58
CA GLU A 325 17.16 -7.12 11.72
C GLU A 325 16.10 -7.09 10.61
N ASN A 326 15.90 -8.22 9.93
CA ASN A 326 14.88 -8.34 8.89
C ASN A 326 13.48 -8.07 9.44
N MET A 327 13.17 -8.57 10.62
CA MET A 327 11.91 -8.36 11.30
C MET A 327 11.70 -6.89 11.68
N HIS A 328 12.74 -6.23 12.22
CA HIS A 328 12.70 -4.81 12.54
C HIS A 328 12.38 -3.98 11.29
N ARG A 329 13.15 -4.17 10.21
CA ARG A 329 12.97 -3.45 8.93
C ARG A 329 11.57 -3.70 8.35
N ALA A 330 11.14 -4.96 8.29
CA ALA A 330 9.86 -5.32 7.71
C ALA A 330 8.67 -4.79 8.51
N LEU A 331 8.74 -4.77 9.84
CA LEU A 331 7.69 -4.22 10.68
C LEU A 331 7.60 -2.69 10.58
N GLN A 332 8.71 -1.99 10.34
CA GLN A 332 8.68 -0.54 10.15
C GLN A 332 7.84 -0.12 8.94
N LEU A 333 7.80 -0.91 7.86
CA LEU A 333 6.98 -0.65 6.68
C LEU A 333 5.47 -0.57 6.97
N TYR A 334 5.02 -1.16 8.08
CA TYR A 334 3.61 -1.20 8.49
C TYR A 334 3.30 -0.29 9.68
N ARG A 335 4.33 0.41 10.21
CA ARG A 335 4.21 1.34 11.34
C ARG A 335 4.25 2.77 10.84
N GLU A 336 3.11 3.35 10.57
CA GLU A 336 3.01 4.81 10.60
C GLU A 336 3.04 5.28 12.05
N ASP A 337 3.57 6.47 12.30
CA ASP A 337 3.90 7.06 13.61
C ASP A 337 2.77 7.06 14.68
N GLN A 338 1.58 6.60 14.36
CA GLN A 338 0.42 6.55 15.25
C GLN A 338 -0.23 5.17 15.41
N GLU A 339 0.16 4.14 14.64
CA GLU A 339 -0.43 2.80 14.70
C GLU A 339 0.52 1.72 15.28
N LYS A 340 1.15 1.98 16.41
CA LYS A 340 1.91 0.94 17.15
C LYS A 340 1.04 -0.27 17.53
N ASP A 341 -0.28 -0.18 17.30
CA ASP A 341 -1.27 -1.15 17.76
C ASP A 341 -1.84 -2.07 16.68
N ARG A 342 -1.43 -1.95 15.42
CA ARG A 342 -1.95 -2.81 14.37
C ARG A 342 -1.43 -4.25 14.48
N GLN A 343 -2.35 -5.22 14.45
CA GLN A 343 -2.02 -6.64 14.38
C GLN A 343 -1.44 -6.97 13.00
N VAL A 344 -0.31 -7.68 12.98
CA VAL A 344 0.33 -8.17 11.74
C VAL A 344 0.60 -9.67 11.84
N ALA A 345 0.69 -10.34 10.70
CA ALA A 345 1.16 -11.71 10.58
C ALA A 345 2.57 -11.72 9.98
N LEU A 346 3.47 -12.43 10.60
CA LEU A 346 4.82 -12.68 10.08
C LEU A 346 4.77 -13.91 9.16
N ALA A 347 5.20 -13.78 7.92
CA ALA A 347 5.26 -14.89 6.97
C ALA A 347 6.71 -15.18 6.57
N MET A 348 7.06 -16.45 6.45
CA MET A 348 8.36 -16.88 5.94
C MET A 348 8.25 -18.26 5.31
N LYS A 349 9.17 -18.58 4.43
CA LYS A 349 9.22 -19.93 3.87
C LYS A 349 9.57 -20.97 4.94
N GLY A 350 10.59 -20.70 5.72
CA GLY A 350 11.11 -21.62 6.71
C GLY A 350 12.21 -22.52 6.14
N LEU A 351 12.89 -23.23 7.02
CA LEU A 351 13.95 -24.19 6.66
C LEU A 351 13.33 -25.55 6.37
N LYS A 352 13.84 -26.23 5.36
CA LYS A 352 13.53 -27.63 5.13
C LYS A 352 14.19 -28.51 6.21
N CYS A 353 13.39 -29.28 6.95
CA CYS A 353 13.87 -30.21 7.96
C CYS A 353 14.87 -29.61 8.96
N PRO A 354 14.53 -28.51 9.67
CA PRO A 354 15.44 -27.89 10.63
C PRO A 354 15.75 -28.84 11.80
N THR A 355 16.96 -28.75 12.33
CA THR A 355 17.33 -29.44 13.56
C THR A 355 16.60 -28.82 14.76
N PHE A 356 16.50 -29.55 15.86
CA PHE A 356 15.90 -29.05 17.10
C PHE A 356 16.58 -27.73 17.57
N ALA A 357 17.91 -27.66 17.47
CA ALA A 357 18.67 -26.46 17.84
C ALA A 357 18.30 -25.25 16.98
N GLN A 358 18.13 -25.45 15.66
CA GLN A 358 17.69 -24.38 14.74
C GLN A 358 16.26 -23.92 15.05
N VAL A 359 15.33 -24.86 15.31
CA VAL A 359 13.95 -24.52 15.73
C VAL A 359 13.97 -23.66 17.01
N GLN A 360 14.74 -24.05 18.02
CA GLN A 360 14.87 -23.31 19.26
C GLN A 360 15.48 -21.93 19.04
N ARG A 361 16.50 -21.83 18.18
CA ARG A 361 17.15 -20.54 17.88
C ARG A 361 16.22 -19.59 17.11
N ILE A 362 15.51 -20.08 16.10
CA ILE A 362 14.50 -19.30 15.35
C ILE A 362 13.42 -18.78 16.30
N ALA A 363 12.87 -19.65 17.15
CA ALA A 363 11.83 -19.26 18.10
C ALA A 363 12.34 -18.23 19.12
N GLU A 364 13.58 -18.34 19.58
CA GLU A 364 14.22 -17.35 20.48
C GLU A 364 14.31 -15.97 19.83
N LEU A 365 14.88 -15.89 18.64
CA LEU A 365 15.08 -14.64 17.93
C LEU A 365 13.76 -13.94 17.59
N ILE A 366 12.76 -14.72 17.13
CA ILE A 366 11.42 -14.19 16.84
C ILE A 366 10.75 -13.68 18.11
N ALA A 367 10.75 -14.48 19.19
CA ALA A 367 10.09 -14.13 20.44
C ALA A 367 10.67 -12.84 21.05
N ASP A 368 12.00 -12.75 21.13
CA ASP A 368 12.68 -11.61 21.70
C ASP A 368 12.45 -10.32 20.89
N GLN A 369 12.54 -10.43 19.57
CA GLN A 369 12.32 -9.28 18.69
C GLN A 369 10.85 -8.87 18.66
N TYR A 370 9.90 -9.82 18.65
CA TYR A 370 8.48 -9.50 18.66
C TYR A 370 8.06 -8.74 19.92
N VAL A 371 8.53 -9.16 21.10
CA VAL A 371 8.24 -8.46 22.35
C VAL A 371 8.84 -7.05 22.37
N ARG A 372 10.03 -6.86 21.81
CA ARG A 372 10.66 -5.53 21.69
C ARG A 372 9.86 -4.60 20.79
N GLU A 373 9.39 -5.13 19.66
CA GLU A 373 8.71 -4.35 18.63
C GLU A 373 7.23 -4.13 18.94
N CYS A 374 6.50 -5.18 19.27
CA CYS A 374 5.05 -5.15 19.38
C CYS A 374 4.54 -5.04 20.82
N GLY A 375 5.42 -5.23 21.82
CA GLY A 375 5.04 -5.26 23.22
C GLY A 375 4.38 -6.56 23.66
N MET A 376 3.83 -6.58 24.88
CA MET A 376 3.14 -7.73 25.46
C MET A 376 1.63 -7.64 25.25
N GLY A 377 0.94 -8.78 25.35
CA GLY A 377 -0.54 -8.86 25.31
C GLY A 377 -1.15 -8.99 23.92
N ARG A 378 -0.33 -9.14 22.88
CA ARG A 378 -0.77 -9.31 21.48
C ARG A 378 -0.70 -10.75 20.99
N HIS A 379 -1.25 -11.00 19.82
CA HIS A 379 -1.14 -12.27 19.12
C HIS A 379 0.10 -12.26 18.22
N LEU A 380 1.08 -13.14 18.50
CA LEU A 380 2.11 -13.45 17.50
C LEU A 380 1.51 -14.42 16.49
N ILE A 381 1.27 -13.94 15.28
CA ILE A 381 0.78 -14.76 14.17
C ILE A 381 1.96 -15.06 13.26
N LEU A 382 2.26 -16.33 13.09
CA LEU A 382 3.34 -16.82 12.23
C LEU A 382 2.77 -17.76 11.15
N VAL A 383 3.11 -17.47 9.89
CA VAL A 383 2.69 -18.23 8.71
C VAL A 383 3.93 -18.81 8.04
N LEU A 384 3.96 -20.11 7.80
CA LEU A 384 5.09 -20.83 7.25
C LEU A 384 4.69 -21.55 5.96
N GLU A 385 5.59 -21.61 4.98
CA GLU A 385 5.38 -22.44 3.79
C GLU A 385 5.76 -23.90 4.06
N GLU A 386 6.86 -24.13 4.80
CA GLU A 386 7.34 -25.46 5.15
C GLU A 386 6.58 -26.04 6.36
N ASP A 387 6.38 -27.35 6.40
CA ASP A 387 5.66 -28.11 7.44
C ASP A 387 6.48 -28.18 8.75
N ILE A 388 6.61 -27.04 9.42
CA ILE A 388 7.34 -26.91 10.70
C ILE A 388 6.57 -26.06 11.72
N GLY A 389 5.34 -25.68 11.42
CA GLY A 389 4.54 -24.74 12.21
C GLY A 389 4.33 -25.20 13.64
N LYS A 390 4.03 -26.47 13.88
CA LYS A 390 3.86 -27.01 15.22
C LYS A 390 5.14 -26.96 16.05
N ALA A 391 6.28 -27.31 15.45
CA ALA A 391 7.56 -27.33 16.16
C ALA A 391 7.98 -25.90 16.58
N ILE A 392 7.91 -24.95 15.67
CA ILE A 392 8.22 -23.54 15.95
C ILE A 392 7.16 -22.94 16.89
N GLY A 393 5.87 -23.23 16.66
CA GLY A 393 4.77 -22.73 17.50
C GLY A 393 4.90 -23.18 18.96
N GLN A 394 5.21 -24.42 19.21
CA GLN A 394 5.46 -24.94 20.59
C GLN A 394 6.69 -24.28 21.23
N ALA A 395 7.76 -24.09 20.47
CA ALA A 395 8.96 -23.42 20.98
C ALA A 395 8.68 -21.95 21.32
N LEU A 396 7.91 -21.23 20.48
CA LEU A 396 7.44 -19.87 20.73
C LEU A 396 6.51 -19.81 21.94
N HIS A 397 5.53 -20.72 22.03
CA HIS A 397 4.62 -20.79 23.17
C HIS A 397 5.37 -20.95 24.50
N HIS A 398 6.35 -21.88 24.51
CA HIS A 398 7.17 -22.10 25.71
C HIS A 398 7.95 -20.83 26.15
N ARG A 399 8.41 -20.03 25.21
CA ARG A 399 9.20 -18.81 25.50
C ARG A 399 8.33 -17.59 25.84
N LEU A 400 7.21 -17.42 25.15
CA LEU A 400 6.32 -16.28 25.33
C LEU A 400 5.33 -16.47 26.48
N LYS A 401 4.91 -17.71 26.77
CA LYS A 401 3.97 -18.05 27.85
C LYS A 401 2.85 -17.02 28.02
N GLU A 402 2.89 -16.28 29.13
CA GLU A 402 1.89 -15.26 29.46
C GLU A 402 2.13 -13.90 28.79
N LYS A 403 3.24 -13.72 28.04
CA LYS A 403 3.57 -12.43 27.40
C LYS A 403 2.76 -12.18 26.15
N CYS A 404 2.62 -13.17 25.29
CA CYS A 404 1.90 -13.09 24.03
C CYS A 404 1.23 -14.43 23.74
N SER A 405 0.04 -14.40 23.17
CA SER A 405 -0.54 -15.59 22.57
C SER A 405 0.12 -15.89 21.23
N VAL A 406 0.24 -17.16 20.86
CA VAL A 406 0.88 -17.64 19.64
C VAL A 406 -0.16 -18.29 18.75
N ILE A 407 -0.16 -17.93 17.47
CA ILE A 407 -0.88 -18.61 16.39
C ILE A 407 0.18 -18.92 15.33
N CYS A 408 0.50 -20.19 15.15
CA CYS A 408 1.49 -20.63 14.17
C CYS A 408 0.83 -21.63 13.22
N ILE A 409 0.85 -21.33 11.94
CA ILE A 409 0.24 -22.13 10.88
C ILE A 409 1.27 -22.41 9.78
N ASP A 410 1.12 -23.50 9.07
CA ASP A 410 2.02 -23.86 7.97
C ASP A 410 1.28 -24.33 6.71
N GLY A 411 2.05 -24.65 5.66
CA GLY A 411 1.51 -25.02 4.37
C GLY A 411 0.88 -23.87 3.59
N ILE A 412 1.14 -22.63 4.00
CA ILE A 412 0.55 -21.42 3.41
C ILE A 412 1.66 -20.52 2.85
N SER A 413 1.58 -20.19 1.57
CA SER A 413 2.48 -19.21 0.95
C SER A 413 1.83 -17.83 0.94
N CYS A 414 2.57 -16.84 1.46
CA CYS A 414 2.16 -15.44 1.47
C CYS A 414 3.31 -14.55 0.98
N GLY A 415 2.96 -13.45 0.32
CA GLY A 415 3.86 -12.40 -0.12
C GLY A 415 3.81 -11.13 0.73
N SER A 416 4.79 -10.24 0.56
CA SER A 416 4.68 -8.89 1.13
C SER A 416 3.53 -8.14 0.48
N GLY A 417 2.68 -7.51 1.30
CA GLY A 417 1.48 -6.82 0.82
C GLY A 417 0.23 -7.69 0.73
N ASP A 418 0.32 -8.99 1.07
CA ASP A 418 -0.86 -9.83 1.24
C ASP A 418 -1.57 -9.51 2.55
N PHE A 419 -2.84 -9.89 2.61
CA PHE A 419 -3.63 -9.92 3.84
C PHE A 419 -4.14 -11.35 4.06
N ILE A 420 -4.30 -11.74 5.31
CA ILE A 420 -4.89 -13.03 5.63
C ILE A 420 -6.12 -12.89 6.52
N ASP A 421 -7.07 -13.78 6.28
CA ASP A 421 -8.14 -14.07 7.22
C ASP A 421 -7.93 -15.47 7.80
N LEU A 422 -8.09 -15.57 9.10
CA LEU A 422 -8.04 -16.83 9.83
C LEU A 422 -9.45 -17.16 10.34
N GLY A 423 -10.05 -18.21 9.78
CA GLY A 423 -11.39 -18.68 10.14
C GLY A 423 -11.42 -19.42 11.47
N GLU A 424 -12.61 -19.80 11.90
CA GLU A 424 -12.78 -20.66 13.08
C GLU A 424 -12.10 -22.02 12.86
N PRO A 425 -11.33 -22.54 13.84
CA PRO A 425 -10.70 -23.83 13.74
C PRO A 425 -11.72 -24.95 13.51
N VAL A 426 -11.48 -25.78 12.50
CA VAL A 426 -12.27 -26.95 12.13
C VAL A 426 -11.53 -28.24 12.46
N ALA A 427 -12.15 -29.41 12.18
CA ALA A 427 -11.56 -30.71 12.46
C ALA A 427 -11.04 -30.88 13.89
N SER A 428 -11.89 -30.54 14.88
CA SER A 428 -11.57 -30.60 16.31
C SER A 428 -10.41 -29.68 16.73
N GLY A 429 -10.20 -28.58 16.01
CA GLY A 429 -9.17 -27.60 16.30
C GLY A 429 -7.81 -27.88 15.65
N ASN A 430 -7.74 -28.86 14.75
CA ASN A 430 -6.49 -29.23 14.10
C ASN A 430 -6.24 -28.51 12.76
N VAL A 431 -7.21 -27.75 12.25
CA VAL A 431 -7.12 -27.05 10.97
C VAL A 431 -7.72 -25.66 11.11
N ILE A 432 -7.01 -24.66 10.64
CA ILE A 432 -7.51 -23.28 10.54
C ILE A 432 -7.74 -22.97 9.06
N PRO A 433 -8.97 -22.66 8.63
CA PRO A 433 -9.20 -22.12 7.29
C PRO A 433 -8.48 -20.80 7.14
N VAL A 434 -7.66 -20.65 6.09
CA VAL A 434 -6.90 -19.44 5.80
C VAL A 434 -7.29 -18.94 4.42
N ILE A 435 -7.69 -17.70 4.35
CA ILE A 435 -7.89 -16.99 3.09
C ILE A 435 -6.72 -16.04 2.92
N VAL A 436 -5.89 -16.30 1.91
CA VAL A 436 -4.83 -15.37 1.51
C VAL A 436 -5.40 -14.43 0.48
N LYS A 437 -5.42 -13.15 0.82
CA LYS A 437 -5.93 -12.06 -0.02
C LYS A 437 -4.73 -11.33 -0.58
N THR A 438 -4.34 -11.72 -1.78
CA THR A 438 -3.22 -11.10 -2.48
C THR A 438 -3.72 -9.88 -3.22
N LEU A 439 -3.26 -8.69 -2.82
CA LEU A 439 -3.45 -7.48 -3.59
C LEU A 439 -2.41 -7.42 -4.74
N ILE A 440 -2.25 -8.51 -5.47
CA ILE A 440 -1.33 -8.62 -6.60
C ILE A 440 -2.11 -8.89 -7.88
N PHE A 441 -1.69 -8.21 -8.89
CA PHE A 441 -2.20 -8.19 -10.23
C PHE A 441 -1.48 -9.23 -11.09
N ASN A 442 -2.10 -10.37 -11.32
CA ASN A 442 -1.73 -11.25 -12.42
C ASN A 442 -2.70 -10.99 -13.57
N GLY A 443 -2.25 -10.25 -14.58
CA GLY A 443 -2.88 -10.16 -15.89
C GLY A 443 -2.16 -11.06 -16.86
#